data_340da018663cd9d1aeb194d1c9da9d9c
#
_entry.id   340da018663cd9d1aeb194d1c9da9d9c
#
_cell.length_a   1.000
_cell.length_b   1.000
_cell.length_c   1.000
_cell.angle_alpha   90.00
_cell.angle_beta   90.00
_cell.angle_gamma   90.00
#
_symmetry.space_group_name_H-M   'P 1'
#
loop_
_entity.id
_entity.type
_entity.pdbx_description
1 polymer ?
#
loop_
_entity_poly.entity_id
_entity_poly.type
_entity_poly.pdbx_seq_one_letter_code
_entity_poly.pdbx_strand_id
1 'polypeptide(L)'
;KFKGKFSVTKELITNLATGSEMKYNTSNAKTKDGKRTGCLVLNEIHAYENYDQINVFESSFGKVKHSREFIITTDGYVRDGPLDEISAMCAEILETGENLLGYFPFICEIDDMKEIDDPEAWHKANPSMEYMPILANQIMHDYLEMKKIPSKRAEFITKRMDRSARKEEETVTTWQNV
;
A
#
# COMPACT_ATOMS: atom_id res chain seq x y z
N LYS A 1 3.92 -16.27 -24.79
CA LYS A 1 3.71 -15.01 -25.58
C LYS A 1 4.92 -14.07 -25.58
N PHE A 2 5.83 -14.15 -24.59
CA PHE A 2 6.96 -13.22 -24.41
C PHE A 2 8.34 -13.83 -24.62
N LYS A 3 8.43 -15.11 -25.00
CA LYS A 3 9.70 -15.79 -25.25
C LYS A 3 10.50 -15.07 -26.35
N GLY A 4 11.76 -14.74 -26.06
CA GLY A 4 12.65 -14.02 -26.99
C GLY A 4 12.44 -12.50 -27.08
N LYS A 5 11.52 -11.91 -26.28
CA LYS A 5 11.31 -10.47 -26.23
C LYS A 5 12.01 -9.79 -25.06
N PHE A 6 12.33 -10.56 -24.04
CA PHE A 6 12.97 -10.08 -22.82
C PHE A 6 14.18 -10.95 -22.48
N SER A 7 15.25 -10.31 -22.04
CA SER A 7 16.31 -10.94 -21.26
C SER A 7 15.96 -10.84 -19.78
N VAL A 8 16.04 -11.94 -19.05
CA VAL A 8 15.72 -12.02 -17.63
C VAL A 8 16.92 -12.59 -16.88
N THR A 9 17.43 -11.80 -15.95
CA THR A 9 18.44 -12.22 -14.97
C THR A 9 17.83 -12.22 -13.58
N LYS A 10 18.61 -12.55 -12.55
CA LYS A 10 18.16 -12.50 -11.17
C LYS A 10 17.73 -11.09 -10.72
N GLU A 11 18.32 -10.04 -11.27
CA GLU A 11 18.18 -8.67 -10.77
C GLU A 11 17.58 -7.70 -11.80
N LEU A 12 17.51 -8.12 -13.08
CA LEU A 12 17.19 -7.23 -14.18
C LEU A 12 16.34 -7.94 -15.23
N ILE A 13 15.29 -7.27 -15.68
CA ILE A 13 14.52 -7.64 -16.86
C ILE A 13 14.75 -6.55 -17.91
N THR A 14 15.29 -6.92 -19.07
CA THR A 14 15.54 -5.99 -20.17
C THR A 14 14.63 -6.31 -21.35
N ASN A 15 13.93 -5.33 -21.87
CA ASN A 15 13.21 -5.43 -23.12
C ASN A 15 14.22 -5.34 -24.28
N LEU A 16 14.35 -6.42 -25.06
CA LEU A 16 15.37 -6.52 -26.12
C LEU A 16 15.10 -5.58 -27.31
N ALA A 17 13.87 -5.14 -27.51
CA ALA A 17 13.52 -4.24 -28.60
C ALA A 17 13.78 -2.76 -28.27
N THR A 18 13.61 -2.36 -27.02
CA THR A 18 13.68 -0.95 -26.58
C THR A 18 14.89 -0.65 -25.71
N GLY A 19 15.56 -1.68 -25.17
CA GLY A 19 16.58 -1.53 -24.15
C GLY A 19 16.07 -1.07 -22.78
N SER A 20 14.74 -0.99 -22.62
CA SER A 20 14.16 -0.58 -21.31
C SER A 20 14.41 -1.65 -20.26
N GLU A 21 14.73 -1.19 -19.07
CA GLU A 21 15.09 -2.04 -17.95
C GLU A 21 14.08 -1.93 -16.79
N MET A 22 13.75 -3.07 -16.21
CA MET A 22 13.03 -3.15 -14.94
C MET A 22 13.92 -3.87 -13.93
N LYS A 23 14.14 -3.25 -12.78
CA LYS A 23 14.92 -3.81 -11.68
C LYS A 23 14.30 -3.46 -10.34
N TYR A 24 14.44 -4.36 -9.38
CA TYR A 24 14.11 -4.05 -8.00
C TYR A 24 15.28 -3.31 -7.33
N ASN A 25 14.94 -2.55 -6.31
CA ASN A 25 15.91 -1.88 -5.46
C ASN A 25 15.58 -2.22 -4.00
N THR A 26 16.61 -2.53 -3.24
CA THR A 26 16.49 -2.66 -1.77
C THR A 26 16.61 -1.28 -1.12
N SER A 27 16.21 -1.16 0.14
CA SER A 27 16.13 0.08 0.91
C SER A 27 17.42 0.89 1.06
N ASN A 28 18.56 0.44 0.54
CA ASN A 28 19.84 1.13 0.69
C ASN A 28 19.93 2.35 -0.26
N ALA A 29 19.61 3.54 0.26
CA ALA A 29 19.48 4.77 -0.51
C ALA A 29 20.82 5.31 -1.07
N LYS A 30 21.94 5.05 -0.40
CA LYS A 30 23.24 5.70 -0.67
C LYS A 30 23.86 5.47 -2.06
N THR A 31 23.35 4.52 -2.84
CA THR A 31 23.93 4.13 -4.15
C THR A 31 23.03 4.44 -5.34
N LYS A 32 21.97 5.25 -5.16
CA LYS A 32 20.89 5.36 -6.15
C LYS A 32 20.78 6.71 -6.85
N ASP A 33 21.65 7.65 -6.50
CA ASP A 33 21.71 8.96 -7.14
C ASP A 33 22.04 8.86 -8.64
N GLY A 34 21.43 9.71 -9.44
CA GLY A 34 21.73 9.84 -10.88
C GLY A 34 20.92 8.95 -11.82
N LYS A 35 20.00 8.13 -11.34
CA LYS A 35 19.13 7.31 -12.21
C LYS A 35 18.15 8.18 -13.01
N ARG A 36 17.72 7.65 -14.16
CA ARG A 36 16.63 8.20 -14.97
C ARG A 36 15.43 7.25 -14.86
N THR A 37 14.54 7.54 -13.92
CA THR A 37 13.41 6.69 -13.63
C THR A 37 12.20 7.09 -14.49
N GLY A 38 11.77 6.21 -15.37
CA GLY A 38 10.54 6.39 -16.15
C GLY A 38 9.31 5.85 -15.43
N CYS A 39 9.50 4.86 -14.56
CA CYS A 39 8.44 4.30 -13.73
C CYS A 39 9.04 3.90 -12.38
N LEU A 40 8.47 4.39 -11.30
CA LEU A 40 8.77 4.00 -9.92
C LEU A 40 7.59 3.22 -9.36
N VAL A 41 7.88 2.09 -8.73
CA VAL A 41 6.89 1.33 -7.95
C VAL A 41 7.39 1.28 -6.53
N LEU A 42 6.69 1.95 -5.62
CA LEU A 42 6.89 1.87 -4.18
C LEU A 42 5.95 0.79 -3.65
N ASN A 43 6.54 -0.34 -3.30
CA ASN A 43 5.80 -1.46 -2.74
C ASN A 43 5.92 -1.46 -1.21
N GLU A 44 4.81 -1.72 -0.52
CA GLU A 44 4.74 -1.76 0.94
C GLU A 44 5.19 -0.44 1.61
N ILE A 45 4.65 0.70 1.13
CA ILE A 45 5.03 2.02 1.67
C ILE A 45 4.69 2.15 3.16
N HIS A 46 3.79 1.33 3.68
CA HIS A 46 3.45 1.28 5.10
C HIS A 46 4.64 0.95 6.02
N ALA A 47 5.73 0.43 5.45
CA ALA A 47 6.94 0.11 6.22
C ALA A 47 7.96 1.26 6.25
N TYR A 48 7.71 2.37 5.55
CA TYR A 48 8.61 3.52 5.51
C TYR A 48 8.34 4.44 6.69
N GLU A 49 9.38 4.75 7.45
CA GLU A 49 9.31 5.66 8.60
C GLU A 49 9.36 7.14 8.18
N ASN A 50 9.98 7.43 7.03
CA ASN A 50 10.16 8.79 6.51
C ASN A 50 10.35 8.78 4.98
N TYR A 51 10.46 10.00 4.39
CA TYR A 51 10.62 10.19 2.96
C TYR A 51 12.06 10.03 2.44
N ASP A 52 13.06 9.77 3.26
CA ASP A 52 14.47 9.80 2.82
C ASP A 52 14.74 8.91 1.61
N GLN A 53 14.18 7.70 1.61
CA GLN A 53 14.34 6.77 0.50
C GLN A 53 13.48 7.14 -0.70
N ILE A 54 12.27 7.61 -0.47
CA ILE A 54 11.32 8.03 -1.50
C ILE A 54 11.91 9.19 -2.28
N ASN A 55 12.38 10.24 -1.59
CA ASN A 55 12.97 11.44 -2.18
C ASN A 55 14.17 11.13 -3.09
N VAL A 56 14.99 10.13 -2.74
CA VAL A 56 16.12 9.73 -3.60
C VAL A 56 15.64 9.22 -4.97
N PHE A 57 14.54 8.50 -5.02
CA PHE A 57 13.98 8.01 -6.29
C PHE A 57 13.23 9.10 -7.04
N GLU A 58 12.41 9.88 -6.34
CA GLU A 58 11.63 10.98 -6.92
C GLU A 58 12.54 12.09 -7.49
N SER A 59 13.73 12.32 -6.91
CA SER A 59 14.73 13.26 -7.44
C SER A 59 15.15 12.95 -8.88
N SER A 60 14.87 11.76 -9.36
CA SER A 60 15.10 11.33 -10.74
C SER A 60 13.98 11.74 -11.71
N PHE A 61 12.81 12.11 -11.23
CA PHE A 61 11.69 12.55 -12.04
C PHE A 61 12.00 13.87 -12.75
N GLY A 62 11.33 14.11 -13.88
CA GLY A 62 11.63 15.25 -14.73
C GLY A 62 12.80 15.03 -15.70
N LYS A 63 13.65 14.02 -15.48
CA LYS A 63 14.73 13.64 -16.41
C LYS A 63 14.25 12.75 -17.57
N VAL A 64 13.06 12.16 -17.41
CA VAL A 64 12.37 11.33 -18.39
C VAL A 64 10.97 11.87 -18.60
N LYS A 65 10.52 11.95 -19.87
CA LYS A 65 9.16 12.38 -20.18
C LYS A 65 8.16 11.36 -19.62
N HIS A 66 7.07 11.88 -19.06
CA HIS A 66 5.96 11.09 -18.56
C HIS A 66 6.35 10.05 -17.50
N SER A 67 7.28 10.41 -16.61
CA SER A 67 7.55 9.58 -15.43
C SER A 67 6.27 9.27 -14.66
N ARG A 68 6.17 8.05 -14.15
CA ARG A 68 5.01 7.56 -13.39
C ARG A 68 5.47 6.99 -12.06
N GLU A 69 4.65 7.18 -11.06
CA GLU A 69 4.80 6.55 -9.77
C GLU A 69 3.56 5.69 -9.46
N PHE A 70 3.81 4.54 -8.88
CA PHE A 70 2.79 3.64 -8.35
C PHE A 70 3.13 3.34 -6.90
N ILE A 71 2.19 3.61 -6.02
CA ILE A 71 2.27 3.28 -4.60
C ILE A 71 1.31 2.13 -4.37
N ILE A 72 1.83 1.00 -3.90
CA ILE A 72 1.07 -0.23 -3.68
C ILE A 72 1.34 -0.68 -2.25
N THR A 73 0.30 -0.73 -1.44
CA THR A 73 0.44 -1.07 -0.02
C THR A 73 -0.88 -1.53 0.58
N THR A 74 -0.81 -2.19 1.71
CA THR A 74 -1.89 -2.27 2.71
C THR A 74 -1.59 -1.26 3.80
N ASP A 75 -2.48 -1.08 4.77
CA ASP A 75 -2.15 -0.37 6.01
C ASP A 75 -1.08 -1.14 6.82
N GLY A 76 -0.41 -0.46 7.71
CA GLY A 76 0.70 -0.97 8.52
C GLY A 76 0.67 -0.49 9.96
N TYR A 77 1.79 -0.63 10.64
CA TYR A 77 1.96 -0.24 12.05
C TYR A 77 2.80 1.02 12.24
N VAL A 78 3.51 1.48 11.22
CA VAL A 78 4.20 2.77 11.26
C VAL A 78 3.15 3.88 11.20
N ARG A 79 3.25 4.81 12.14
CA ARG A 79 2.37 6.00 12.22
C ARG A 79 3.19 7.26 12.03
N ASP A 80 2.50 8.32 11.60
CA ASP A 80 3.12 9.61 11.26
C ASP A 80 4.20 9.49 10.18
N GLY A 81 4.12 8.46 9.37
CA GLY A 81 5.01 8.20 8.24
C GLY A 81 4.36 8.57 6.90
N PRO A 82 5.08 8.32 5.79
CA PRO A 82 4.63 8.69 4.45
C PRO A 82 3.25 8.15 4.08
N LEU A 83 2.88 6.94 4.52
CA LEU A 83 1.57 6.38 4.22
C LEU A 83 0.44 7.20 4.84
N ASP A 84 0.58 7.61 6.11
CA ASP A 84 -0.47 8.36 6.80
C ASP A 84 -0.71 9.71 6.12
N GLU A 85 0.36 10.42 5.70
CA GLU A 85 0.26 11.70 5.00
C GLU A 85 -0.34 11.55 3.60
N ILE A 86 0.10 10.54 2.83
CA ILE A 86 -0.43 10.27 1.48
C ILE A 86 -1.90 9.84 1.57
N SER A 87 -2.26 9.02 2.54
CA SER A 87 -3.65 8.59 2.75
C SER A 87 -4.56 9.75 3.11
N ALA A 88 -4.11 10.66 3.98
CA ALA A 88 -4.86 11.86 4.31
C ALA A 88 -5.10 12.76 3.09
N MET A 89 -4.06 13.00 2.29
CA MET A 89 -4.16 13.75 1.04
C MET A 89 -5.08 13.05 0.03
N CYS A 90 -4.98 11.73 -0.11
CA CYS A 90 -5.86 10.96 -0.99
C CYS A 90 -7.33 11.04 -0.56
N ALA A 91 -7.60 10.99 0.75
CA ALA A 91 -8.96 11.16 1.28
C ALA A 91 -9.51 12.56 0.95
N GLU A 92 -8.72 13.61 1.11
CA GLU A 92 -9.10 14.97 0.74
C GLU A 92 -9.42 15.08 -0.77
N ILE A 93 -8.60 14.49 -1.65
CA ILE A 93 -8.85 14.46 -3.09
C ILE A 93 -10.19 13.78 -3.40
N LEU A 94 -10.49 12.64 -2.75
CA LEU A 94 -11.73 11.90 -2.96
C LEU A 94 -12.95 12.67 -2.45
N GLU A 95 -12.81 13.44 -1.37
CA GLU A 95 -13.90 14.25 -0.80
C GLU A 95 -14.15 15.52 -1.60
N THR A 96 -13.11 16.25 -1.96
CA THR A 96 -13.23 17.58 -2.58
C THR A 96 -13.23 17.55 -4.11
N GLY A 97 -12.62 16.55 -4.70
CA GLY A 97 -12.33 16.49 -6.15
C GLY A 97 -11.16 17.38 -6.58
N GLU A 98 -10.54 18.12 -5.67
CA GLU A 98 -9.38 18.96 -5.97
C GLU A 98 -8.10 18.12 -6.02
N ASN A 99 -7.47 18.03 -7.18
CA ASN A 99 -6.31 17.17 -7.41
C ASN A 99 -5.20 17.89 -8.20
N LEU A 100 -4.56 18.86 -7.57
CA LEU A 100 -3.49 19.66 -8.19
C LEU A 100 -2.20 18.85 -8.42
N LEU A 101 -1.98 17.80 -7.63
CA LEU A 101 -0.77 16.98 -7.69
C LEU A 101 -0.89 15.80 -8.67
N GLY A 102 -2.09 15.52 -9.19
CA GLY A 102 -2.33 14.47 -10.19
C GLY A 102 -2.29 13.05 -9.62
N TYR A 103 -2.62 12.86 -8.34
CA TYR A 103 -2.80 11.53 -7.76
C TYR A 103 -4.06 10.85 -8.28
N PHE A 104 -4.03 9.54 -8.37
CA PHE A 104 -5.19 8.70 -8.66
C PHE A 104 -5.39 7.72 -7.50
N PRO A 105 -6.13 8.11 -6.46
CA PRO A 105 -6.41 7.25 -5.32
C PRO A 105 -7.29 6.06 -5.72
N PHE A 106 -6.89 4.85 -5.30
CA PHE A 106 -7.71 3.66 -5.34
C PHE A 106 -7.55 2.97 -3.99
N ILE A 107 -8.54 3.13 -3.11
CA ILE A 107 -8.51 2.71 -1.71
C ILE A 107 -9.60 1.66 -1.52
N CYS A 108 -9.22 0.52 -0.96
CA CYS A 108 -10.12 -0.58 -0.60
C CYS A 108 -10.01 -0.82 0.89
N GLU A 109 -10.94 -0.28 1.66
CA GLU A 109 -11.02 -0.44 3.12
C GLU A 109 -12.48 -0.59 3.56
N ILE A 110 -12.72 -1.05 4.77
CA ILE A 110 -14.05 -0.97 5.38
C ILE A 110 -14.36 0.48 5.77
N ASP A 111 -15.62 0.90 5.71
CA ASP A 111 -16.01 2.28 6.01
C ASP A 111 -16.08 2.55 7.53
N ASP A 112 -16.56 1.58 8.30
CA ASP A 112 -16.73 1.68 9.76
C ASP A 112 -16.15 0.45 10.46
N MET A 113 -15.57 0.65 11.63
CA MET A 113 -15.02 -0.43 12.45
C MET A 113 -16.06 -1.46 12.90
N LYS A 114 -17.34 -1.12 12.88
CA LYS A 114 -18.45 -2.07 13.14
C LYS A 114 -18.57 -3.13 12.03
N GLU A 115 -18.11 -2.81 10.83
CA GLU A 115 -18.11 -3.73 9.68
C GLU A 115 -17.10 -4.88 9.83
N ILE A 116 -16.21 -4.83 10.83
CA ILE A 116 -15.33 -5.95 11.16
C ILE A 116 -16.13 -7.23 11.45
N ASP A 117 -17.28 -7.09 12.10
CA ASP A 117 -18.16 -8.19 12.45
C ASP A 117 -19.25 -8.46 11.40
N ASP A 118 -19.17 -7.82 10.24
CA ASP A 118 -20.07 -8.01 9.11
C ASP A 118 -19.35 -8.60 7.88
N PRO A 119 -19.41 -9.93 7.66
CA PRO A 119 -18.77 -10.57 6.52
C PRO A 119 -19.20 -10.03 5.15
N GLU A 120 -20.43 -9.50 5.04
CA GLU A 120 -20.95 -8.95 3.79
C GLU A 120 -20.26 -7.64 3.43
N ALA A 121 -19.73 -6.90 4.43
CA ALA A 121 -19.00 -5.65 4.19
C ALA A 121 -17.53 -5.85 3.79
N TRP A 122 -16.94 -7.04 4.03
CA TRP A 122 -15.50 -7.27 3.82
C TRP A 122 -15.05 -7.16 2.37
N HIS A 123 -15.97 -7.27 1.41
CA HIS A 123 -15.65 -7.07 -0.01
C HIS A 123 -15.16 -5.64 -0.30
N LYS A 124 -15.49 -4.65 0.53
CA LYS A 124 -14.99 -3.28 0.41
C LYS A 124 -13.47 -3.23 0.55
N ALA A 125 -12.92 -3.92 1.54
CA ALA A 125 -11.48 -4.04 1.74
C ALA A 125 -10.84 -5.13 0.85
N ASN A 126 -11.63 -6.11 0.42
CA ASN A 126 -11.14 -7.27 -0.34
C ASN A 126 -12.00 -7.52 -1.59
N PRO A 127 -11.98 -6.65 -2.60
CA PRO A 127 -12.87 -6.75 -3.75
C PRO A 127 -12.70 -8.04 -4.56
N SER A 128 -11.58 -8.74 -4.43
CA SER A 128 -11.35 -10.02 -5.08
C SER A 128 -12.03 -11.22 -4.40
N MET A 129 -12.59 -11.06 -3.19
CA MET A 129 -13.30 -12.14 -2.49
C MET A 129 -14.41 -12.77 -3.31
N GLU A 130 -15.13 -11.95 -4.07
CA GLU A 130 -16.24 -12.42 -4.92
C GLU A 130 -15.80 -13.45 -5.96
N TYR A 131 -14.57 -13.33 -6.45
CA TYR A 131 -14.01 -14.17 -7.52
C TYR A 131 -13.01 -15.21 -6.99
N MET A 132 -12.65 -15.15 -5.71
CA MET A 132 -11.64 -15.99 -5.09
C MET A 132 -12.14 -16.66 -3.81
N PRO A 133 -12.89 -17.79 -3.91
CA PRO A 133 -13.44 -18.47 -2.73
C PRO A 133 -12.38 -18.89 -1.70
N ILE A 134 -11.16 -19.20 -2.15
CA ILE A 134 -10.04 -19.53 -1.25
C ILE A 134 -9.69 -18.33 -0.36
N LEU A 135 -9.66 -17.11 -0.94
CA LEU A 135 -9.42 -15.89 -0.17
C LEU A 135 -10.53 -15.62 0.83
N ALA A 136 -11.78 -15.72 0.39
CA ALA A 136 -12.94 -15.54 1.28
C ALA A 136 -12.90 -16.50 2.48
N ASN A 137 -12.62 -17.79 2.24
CA ASN A 137 -12.47 -18.79 3.29
C ASN A 137 -11.31 -18.47 4.25
N GLN A 138 -10.18 -17.97 3.71
CA GLN A 138 -9.04 -17.59 4.54
C GLN A 138 -9.37 -16.38 5.43
N ILE A 139 -10.02 -15.36 4.89
CA ILE A 139 -10.44 -14.18 5.68
C ILE A 139 -11.42 -14.58 6.77
N MET A 140 -12.38 -15.46 6.47
CA MET A 140 -13.30 -16.00 7.48
C MET A 140 -12.55 -16.79 8.56
N HIS A 141 -11.56 -17.59 8.19
CA HIS A 141 -10.73 -18.31 9.15
C HIS A 141 -9.99 -17.33 10.08
N ASP A 142 -9.33 -16.30 9.52
CA ASP A 142 -8.58 -15.29 10.27
C ASP A 142 -9.52 -14.50 11.21
N TYR A 143 -10.75 -14.21 10.78
CA TYR A 143 -11.79 -13.62 11.62
C TYR A 143 -12.15 -14.49 12.83
N LEU A 144 -12.42 -15.77 12.60
CA LEU A 144 -12.76 -16.71 13.67
C LEU A 144 -11.59 -16.91 14.65
N GLU A 145 -10.37 -16.86 14.16
CA GLU A 145 -9.17 -16.91 14.97
C GLU A 145 -9.04 -15.64 15.84
N MET A 146 -9.23 -14.46 15.25
CA MET A 146 -9.25 -13.17 15.96
C MET A 146 -10.30 -13.15 17.09
N LYS A 147 -11.49 -13.70 16.85
CA LYS A 147 -12.55 -13.78 17.89
C LYS A 147 -12.13 -14.65 19.08
N LYS A 148 -11.24 -15.61 18.90
CA LYS A 148 -10.73 -16.51 19.96
C LYS A 148 -9.42 -16.02 20.57
N ILE A 149 -8.60 -15.28 19.81
CA ILE A 149 -7.27 -14.85 20.19
C ILE A 149 -7.20 -13.34 20.06
N PRO A 150 -7.49 -12.56 21.13
CA PRO A 150 -7.57 -11.11 21.08
C PRO A 150 -6.32 -10.41 20.51
N SER A 151 -5.13 -10.97 20.75
CA SER A 151 -3.87 -10.43 20.19
C SER A 151 -3.78 -10.45 18.66
N LYS A 152 -4.63 -11.22 17.98
CA LYS A 152 -4.72 -11.23 16.51
C LYS A 152 -5.66 -10.19 15.93
N ARG A 153 -6.40 -9.45 16.79
CA ARG A 153 -7.36 -8.45 16.35
C ARG A 153 -6.69 -7.34 15.53
N ALA A 154 -5.61 -6.78 16.03
CA ALA A 154 -4.89 -5.71 15.34
C ALA A 154 -4.40 -6.15 13.95
N GLU A 155 -3.84 -7.36 13.85
CA GLU A 155 -3.39 -7.90 12.58
C GLU A 155 -4.54 -8.09 11.58
N PHE A 156 -5.68 -8.63 12.02
CA PHE A 156 -6.86 -8.80 11.17
C PHE A 156 -7.36 -7.46 10.64
N ILE A 157 -7.50 -6.46 11.50
CA ILE A 157 -7.95 -5.12 11.11
C ILE A 157 -6.99 -4.50 10.09
N THR A 158 -5.68 -4.53 10.38
CA THR A 158 -4.68 -3.90 9.53
C THR A 158 -4.50 -4.64 8.20
N LYS A 159 -4.45 -5.97 8.21
CA LYS A 159 -4.09 -6.77 7.01
C LYS A 159 -5.28 -7.26 6.18
N ARG A 160 -6.48 -7.32 6.78
CA ARG A 160 -7.68 -7.81 6.09
C ARG A 160 -8.71 -6.73 5.84
N MET A 161 -8.80 -5.75 6.73
CA MET A 161 -9.80 -4.68 6.64
C MET A 161 -9.19 -3.36 6.17
N ASP A 162 -7.87 -3.32 5.99
CA ASP A 162 -7.07 -2.17 5.54
C ASP A 162 -7.31 -0.91 6.36
N ARG A 163 -7.46 -1.08 7.70
CA ARG A 163 -7.69 0.00 8.66
C ARG A 163 -6.64 0.01 9.75
N SER A 164 -6.31 1.20 10.23
CA SER A 164 -5.38 1.35 11.33
C SER A 164 -5.98 0.87 12.65
N ALA A 165 -5.40 -0.20 13.22
CA ALA A 165 -5.81 -0.69 14.53
C ALA A 165 -5.45 0.26 15.69
N ARG A 166 -4.43 1.12 15.52
CA ARG A 166 -3.90 1.99 16.57
C ARG A 166 -4.81 3.16 16.92
N LYS A 167 -5.61 3.65 15.96
CA LYS A 167 -6.59 4.74 16.21
C LYS A 167 -7.70 4.35 17.20
N GLU A 168 -8.03 3.06 17.27
CA GLU A 168 -9.02 2.58 18.26
C GLU A 168 -8.47 2.56 19.70
N GLU A 169 -7.24 2.10 19.88
CA GLU A 169 -6.61 2.00 21.20
C GLU A 169 -6.40 3.38 21.84
N GLU A 170 -6.02 4.38 21.07
CA GLU A 170 -5.85 5.75 21.54
C GLU A 170 -7.19 6.37 21.98
N THR A 171 -8.28 6.10 21.26
CA THR A 171 -9.62 6.61 21.59
C THR A 171 -10.16 5.98 22.89
N VAL A 172 -9.92 4.68 23.09
CA VAL A 172 -10.38 3.99 24.31
C VAL A 172 -9.60 4.43 25.56
N THR A 173 -8.30 4.67 25.42
CA THR A 173 -7.45 5.08 26.55
C THR A 173 -7.78 6.50 27.04
N THR A 174 -8.20 7.39 26.14
CA THR A 174 -8.55 8.79 26.49
C THR A 174 -9.83 8.87 27.32
N TRP A 175 -10.77 7.95 27.18
CA TRP A 175 -12.03 7.92 27.93
C TRP A 175 -11.94 7.23 29.29
N GLN A 176 -10.91 6.43 29.54
CA GLN A 176 -10.70 5.72 30.82
C GLN A 176 -9.89 6.52 31.85
N ASN A 177 -9.32 7.65 31.44
CA ASN A 177 -8.50 8.51 32.31
C ASN A 177 -9.19 9.83 32.71
N VAL A 178 -10.52 9.93 32.58
CA VAL A 178 -11.37 11.01 33.09
C VAL A 178 -12.33 10.43 34.18
#